data_a33db647a5f2b4142b72d526cdf47e14
#
_entry.id   a33db647a5f2b4142b72d526cdf47e14
#
_cell.length_a   1.000
_cell.length_b   1.000
_cell.length_c   1.000
_cell.angle_alpha   90.00
_cell.angle_beta   90.00
_cell.angle_gamma   90.00
#
_symmetry.space_group_name_H-M   'P 1'
#
loop_
_entity.id
_entity.type
_entity.pdbx_description
1 polymer ?
#
loop_
_entity_poly.entity_id
_entity_poly.type
_entity_poly.pdbx_seq_one_letter_code
_entity_poly.pdbx_strand_id
1 'polypeptide(L)'
;SFKNGVFKLDVKVQNDEVKARSISVSYRLIDHAEQTVAHGEKAIKLDKNSSQSVSFAETINDVKAWTAETPNLYTLLISTADETGKIEECIPSRIGFRTVEIKNKQLLVNGQPILVKGVNVHEHDPLTGHYITEETMLKDFELWKKYNVNTVRTCHYPQQKRFYELCDEYGFYVIDEANIESHGMGYSLQTGGSLGNNPLYLPAHLDRLKDMVERDKNHPSIITWSLGNEAGNGYCFYETYLWLKQRDPSRPVQYERAEHEWNTDIVCPMYISPKGIEAYALNPKSHRPLILCEYAHAMGNSLGNFQDYWDIIEKYDLLQGGCI
;
A
#
# COMPACT_ATOMS: atom_id res chain seq x y z
N SER A 1 -10.60 -13.98 16.66
CA SER A 1 -10.10 -14.88 15.62
C SER A 1 -10.48 -14.31 14.25
N PHE A 2 -9.54 -14.24 13.34
CA PHE A 2 -9.72 -13.73 11.96
C PHE A 2 -10.31 -14.82 11.04
N LYS A 3 -11.40 -15.46 11.47
CA LYS A 3 -12.04 -16.54 10.70
C LYS A 3 -12.99 -16.02 9.63
N ASN A 4 -13.64 -14.90 9.88
CA ASN A 4 -14.65 -14.36 8.96
C ASN A 4 -14.11 -13.10 8.27
N GLY A 5 -14.34 -13.00 6.96
CA GLY A 5 -14.01 -11.84 6.16
C GLY A 5 -15.21 -10.92 6.00
N VAL A 6 -15.01 -9.62 6.17
CA VAL A 6 -16.00 -8.62 5.81
C VAL A 6 -15.73 -8.18 4.37
N PHE A 7 -16.59 -8.61 3.46
CA PHE A 7 -16.53 -8.21 2.06
C PHE A 7 -17.40 -6.98 1.84
N LYS A 8 -16.83 -5.95 1.24
CA LYS A 8 -17.53 -4.74 0.80
C LYS A 8 -17.07 -4.41 -0.61
N LEU A 9 -18.03 -4.15 -1.49
CA LEU A 9 -17.77 -3.81 -2.87
C LEU A 9 -18.63 -2.63 -3.28
N ASP A 10 -17.98 -1.57 -3.75
CA ASP A 10 -18.63 -0.43 -4.40
C ASP A 10 -18.26 -0.42 -5.88
N VAL A 11 -19.26 -0.50 -6.74
CA VAL A 11 -19.12 -0.47 -8.19
C VAL A 11 -19.71 0.84 -8.71
N LYS A 12 -18.86 1.69 -9.28
CA LYS A 12 -19.33 2.88 -10.00
C LYS A 12 -19.58 2.52 -11.45
N VAL A 13 -20.82 2.67 -11.89
CA VAL A 13 -21.23 2.42 -13.26
C VAL A 13 -21.54 3.76 -13.94
N GLN A 14 -21.05 3.92 -15.16
CA GLN A 14 -21.25 5.13 -15.95
C GLN A 14 -21.99 4.79 -17.26
N ASN A 15 -22.97 5.61 -17.60
CA ASN A 15 -23.68 5.55 -18.86
C ASN A 15 -23.28 6.78 -19.70
N ASP A 16 -22.46 6.57 -20.73
CA ASP A 16 -22.03 7.62 -21.66
C ASP A 16 -22.95 7.77 -22.87
N GLU A 17 -24.03 6.98 -22.90
CA GLU A 17 -24.99 7.06 -23.99
C GLU A 17 -25.98 8.23 -23.83
N VAL A 18 -26.54 8.64 -24.93
CA VAL A 18 -27.54 9.73 -24.99
C VAL A 18 -28.95 9.28 -24.55
N LYS A 19 -29.14 8.00 -24.19
CA LYS A 19 -30.38 7.41 -23.73
C LYS A 19 -30.21 6.82 -22.32
N ALA A 20 -31.31 6.79 -21.57
CA ALA A 20 -31.35 6.05 -20.33
C ALA A 20 -31.25 4.53 -20.59
N ARG A 21 -30.60 3.80 -19.66
CA ARG A 21 -30.43 2.34 -19.73
C ARG A 21 -30.84 1.68 -18.42
N SER A 22 -31.41 0.51 -18.52
CA SER A 22 -31.59 -0.41 -17.41
C SER A 22 -30.57 -1.52 -17.56
N ILE A 23 -29.83 -1.79 -16.53
CA ILE A 23 -28.79 -2.84 -16.50
C ILE A 23 -28.83 -3.57 -15.17
N SER A 24 -28.27 -4.77 -15.12
CA SER A 24 -27.92 -5.42 -13.87
C SER A 24 -26.41 -5.29 -13.61
N VAL A 25 -26.05 -5.10 -12.35
CA VAL A 25 -24.68 -5.16 -11.84
C VAL A 25 -24.59 -6.35 -10.92
N SER A 26 -23.69 -7.27 -11.21
CA SER A 26 -23.50 -8.47 -10.41
C SER A 26 -22.05 -8.68 -10.01
N TYR A 27 -21.83 -9.44 -8.94
CA TYR A 27 -20.52 -9.94 -8.61
C TYR A 27 -20.56 -11.42 -8.25
N ARG A 28 -19.42 -12.08 -8.43
CA ARG A 28 -19.16 -13.44 -7.97
C ARG A 28 -17.77 -13.51 -7.37
N LEU A 29 -17.70 -13.96 -6.13
CA LEU A 29 -16.43 -14.17 -5.42
C LEU A 29 -16.12 -15.67 -5.39
N ILE A 30 -14.95 -16.05 -5.89
CA ILE A 30 -14.53 -17.42 -6.12
C ILE A 30 -13.25 -17.68 -5.32
N ASP A 31 -13.19 -18.78 -4.60
CA ASP A 31 -12.02 -19.19 -3.84
C ASP A 31 -10.99 -19.95 -4.71
N HIS A 32 -9.89 -20.38 -4.08
CA HIS A 32 -8.82 -21.13 -4.75
C HIS A 32 -9.24 -22.56 -5.19
N ALA A 33 -10.36 -23.08 -4.68
CA ALA A 33 -10.94 -24.36 -5.09
C ALA A 33 -12.02 -24.19 -6.18
N GLU A 34 -12.06 -23.03 -6.81
CA GLU A 34 -13.03 -22.62 -7.84
C GLU A 34 -14.49 -22.64 -7.38
N GLN A 35 -14.71 -22.58 -6.04
CA GLN A 35 -16.04 -22.52 -5.47
C GLN A 35 -16.51 -21.07 -5.31
N THR A 36 -17.75 -20.79 -5.71
CA THR A 36 -18.37 -19.50 -5.45
C THR A 36 -18.71 -19.39 -3.96
N VAL A 37 -18.02 -18.49 -3.24
CA VAL A 37 -18.21 -18.27 -1.80
C VAL A 37 -19.16 -17.12 -1.48
N ALA A 38 -19.38 -16.21 -2.44
CA ALA A 38 -20.36 -15.15 -2.36
C ALA A 38 -20.78 -14.69 -3.77
N HIS A 39 -22.00 -14.18 -3.89
CA HIS A 39 -22.50 -13.57 -5.14
C HIS A 39 -23.63 -12.61 -4.82
N GLY A 40 -23.86 -11.66 -5.70
CA GLY A 40 -24.97 -10.74 -5.58
C GLY A 40 -25.25 -10.02 -6.90
N GLU A 41 -26.47 -9.54 -7.04
CA GLU A 41 -26.93 -8.83 -8.22
C GLU A 41 -27.89 -7.70 -7.83
N LYS A 42 -27.80 -6.57 -8.52
CA LYS A 42 -28.72 -5.43 -8.39
C LYS A 42 -29.05 -4.85 -9.74
N ALA A 43 -30.36 -4.70 -10.02
CA ALA A 43 -30.81 -3.95 -11.17
C ALA A 43 -30.80 -2.45 -10.87
N ILE A 44 -30.32 -1.66 -11.82
CA ILE A 44 -30.28 -0.21 -11.75
C ILE A 44 -30.75 0.42 -13.06
N LYS A 45 -31.25 1.64 -12.95
CA LYS A 45 -31.56 2.48 -14.10
C LYS A 45 -30.67 3.69 -14.11
N LEU A 46 -29.91 3.87 -15.18
CA LEU A 46 -29.02 5.00 -15.39
C LEU A 46 -29.66 5.96 -16.38
N ASP A 47 -29.72 7.23 -16.03
CA ASP A 47 -30.08 8.27 -16.96
C ASP A 47 -28.99 8.47 -18.02
N LYS A 48 -29.32 9.19 -19.11
CA LYS A 48 -28.32 9.56 -20.11
C LYS A 48 -27.15 10.34 -19.48
N ASN A 49 -25.94 10.07 -19.93
CA ASN A 49 -24.73 10.75 -19.46
C ASN A 49 -24.65 10.85 -17.92
N SER A 50 -24.94 9.77 -17.22
CA SER A 50 -24.94 9.74 -15.75
C SER A 50 -24.12 8.60 -15.19
N SER A 51 -23.79 8.69 -13.91
CA SER A 51 -23.14 7.59 -13.17
C SER A 51 -23.88 7.32 -11.86
N GLN A 52 -23.83 6.06 -11.43
CA GLN A 52 -24.39 5.61 -10.15
C GLN A 52 -23.46 4.60 -9.50
N SER A 53 -23.37 4.64 -8.17
CA SER A 53 -22.65 3.64 -7.38
C SER A 53 -23.61 2.56 -6.88
N VAL A 54 -23.18 1.30 -6.97
CA VAL A 54 -23.88 0.12 -6.46
C VAL A 54 -23.01 -0.53 -5.42
N SER A 55 -23.53 -0.73 -4.21
CA SER A 55 -22.78 -1.30 -3.10
C SER A 55 -23.30 -2.69 -2.73
N PHE A 56 -22.35 -3.59 -2.40
CA PHE A 56 -22.63 -4.92 -1.84
C PHE A 56 -21.84 -5.07 -0.54
N ALA A 57 -22.39 -5.81 0.42
CA ALA A 57 -21.71 -6.10 1.67
C ALA A 57 -22.15 -7.46 2.20
N GLU A 58 -21.20 -8.30 2.52
CA GLU A 58 -21.43 -9.63 3.09
C GLU A 58 -20.34 -10.03 4.08
N THR A 59 -20.66 -10.98 4.94
CA THR A 59 -19.69 -11.64 5.80
C THR A 59 -19.42 -13.04 5.23
N ILE A 60 -18.19 -13.30 4.84
CA ILE A 60 -17.74 -14.57 4.30
C ILE A 60 -17.17 -15.40 5.47
N ASN A 61 -17.74 -16.56 5.72
CA ASN A 61 -17.27 -17.43 6.79
C ASN A 61 -16.01 -18.20 6.38
N ASP A 62 -15.16 -18.47 7.35
CA ASP A 62 -13.95 -19.30 7.21
C ASP A 62 -13.02 -18.90 6.07
N VAL A 63 -12.84 -17.57 5.87
CA VAL A 63 -11.92 -17.06 4.84
C VAL A 63 -10.49 -17.49 5.15
N LYS A 64 -9.74 -17.81 4.11
CA LYS A 64 -8.29 -17.95 4.18
C LYS A 64 -7.68 -16.55 4.07
N ALA A 65 -7.13 -16.07 5.19
CA ALA A 65 -6.52 -14.75 5.22
C ALA A 65 -5.27 -14.69 4.33
N TRP A 66 -5.04 -13.51 3.75
CA TRP A 66 -3.83 -13.21 3.01
C TRP A 66 -2.72 -12.73 3.95
N THR A 67 -1.52 -13.27 3.78
CA THR A 67 -0.28 -12.78 4.39
C THR A 67 0.88 -12.95 3.40
N ALA A 68 2.04 -12.36 3.67
CA ALA A 68 3.24 -12.60 2.85
C ALA A 68 3.72 -14.07 2.89
N GLU A 69 3.41 -14.81 3.96
CA GLU A 69 3.75 -16.23 4.08
C GLU A 69 2.70 -17.16 3.43
N THR A 70 1.45 -16.73 3.44
CA THR A 70 0.31 -17.47 2.88
C THR A 70 -0.56 -16.52 2.05
N PRO A 71 -0.19 -16.25 0.80
CA PRO A 71 -0.85 -15.25 -0.05
C PRO A 71 -2.16 -15.80 -0.66
N ASN A 72 -3.14 -16.06 0.20
CA ASN A 72 -4.44 -16.58 -0.22
C ASN A 72 -5.25 -15.49 -0.94
N LEU A 73 -5.54 -15.71 -2.21
CA LEU A 73 -6.31 -14.81 -3.05
C LEU A 73 -7.63 -15.43 -3.49
N TYR A 74 -8.62 -14.57 -3.66
CA TYR A 74 -9.92 -14.88 -4.23
C TYR A 74 -10.06 -14.17 -5.57
N THR A 75 -10.78 -14.76 -6.50
CA THR A 75 -11.13 -14.12 -7.77
C THR A 75 -12.50 -13.46 -7.63
N LEU A 76 -12.54 -12.16 -7.79
CA LEU A 76 -13.76 -11.36 -7.85
C LEU A 76 -14.05 -11.07 -9.33
N LEU A 77 -15.23 -11.51 -9.80
CA LEU A 77 -15.76 -11.16 -11.10
C LEU A 77 -16.88 -10.14 -10.91
N ILE A 78 -16.75 -8.97 -11.52
CA ILE A 78 -17.78 -7.94 -11.53
C ILE A 78 -18.32 -7.89 -12.96
N SER A 79 -19.65 -7.99 -13.13
CA SER A 79 -20.25 -8.00 -14.45
C SER A 79 -21.42 -7.02 -14.56
N THR A 80 -21.58 -6.44 -15.73
CA THR A 80 -22.81 -5.75 -16.12
C THR A 80 -23.53 -6.54 -17.21
N ALA A 81 -24.87 -6.54 -17.18
CA ALA A 81 -25.69 -7.16 -18.21
C ALA A 81 -26.85 -6.23 -18.58
N ASP A 82 -27.29 -6.34 -19.84
CA ASP A 82 -28.45 -5.63 -20.34
C ASP A 82 -29.78 -6.23 -19.83
N GLU A 83 -30.90 -5.63 -20.23
CA GLU A 83 -32.25 -6.08 -19.85
C GLU A 83 -32.59 -7.51 -20.33
N THR A 84 -31.86 -8.05 -21.30
CA THR A 84 -32.02 -9.43 -21.80
C THR A 84 -31.17 -10.44 -21.02
N GLY A 85 -30.31 -9.98 -20.10
CA GLY A 85 -29.35 -10.80 -19.36
C GLY A 85 -28.05 -11.06 -20.14
N LYS A 86 -27.82 -10.39 -21.25
CA LYS A 86 -26.56 -10.49 -22.00
C LYS A 86 -25.50 -9.70 -21.27
N ILE A 87 -24.40 -10.37 -20.90
CA ILE A 87 -23.23 -9.73 -20.29
C ILE A 87 -22.59 -8.77 -21.29
N GLU A 88 -22.42 -7.53 -20.88
CA GLU A 88 -21.78 -6.47 -21.67
C GLU A 88 -20.33 -6.25 -21.24
N GLU A 89 -20.06 -6.35 -19.94
CA GLU A 89 -18.72 -6.17 -19.38
C GLU A 89 -18.48 -7.17 -18.26
N CYS A 90 -17.25 -7.67 -18.15
CA CYS A 90 -16.82 -8.51 -17.04
C CYS A 90 -15.40 -8.11 -16.65
N ILE A 91 -15.24 -7.66 -15.40
CA ILE A 91 -13.97 -7.20 -14.83
C ILE A 91 -13.51 -8.21 -13.80
N PRO A 92 -12.43 -8.98 -14.06
CA PRO A 92 -11.80 -9.83 -13.06
C PRO A 92 -10.89 -9.01 -12.17
N SER A 93 -10.85 -9.34 -10.87
CA SER A 93 -9.92 -8.78 -9.89
C SER A 93 -9.49 -9.84 -8.90
N ARG A 94 -8.25 -9.77 -8.41
CA ARG A 94 -7.77 -10.63 -7.34
C ARG A 94 -7.85 -9.85 -6.04
N ILE A 95 -8.44 -10.42 -5.01
CA ILE A 95 -8.57 -9.81 -3.70
C ILE A 95 -8.10 -10.75 -2.58
N GLY A 96 -7.64 -10.17 -1.47
CA GLY A 96 -7.25 -10.92 -0.27
C GLY A 96 -7.91 -10.34 0.98
N PHE A 97 -8.30 -11.22 1.90
CA PHE A 97 -8.82 -10.81 3.20
C PHE A 97 -7.68 -10.67 4.20
N ARG A 98 -7.50 -9.48 4.72
CA ARG A 98 -6.52 -9.20 5.76
C ARG A 98 -6.92 -7.98 6.59
N THR A 99 -6.34 -7.84 7.76
CA THR A 99 -6.36 -6.59 8.56
C THR A 99 -4.95 -6.06 8.74
N VAL A 100 -4.82 -4.74 8.78
CA VAL A 100 -3.58 -4.06 9.15
C VAL A 100 -3.91 -3.07 10.25
N GLU A 101 -3.17 -3.09 11.33
CA GLU A 101 -3.38 -2.19 12.46
C GLU A 101 -2.08 -1.87 13.18
N ILE A 102 -2.03 -0.71 13.82
CA ILE A 102 -0.99 -0.41 14.81
C ILE A 102 -1.59 -0.59 16.19
N LYS A 103 -1.02 -1.50 16.97
CA LYS A 103 -1.46 -1.81 18.31
C LYS A 103 -0.26 -2.14 19.21
N ASN A 104 -0.30 -1.67 20.44
CA ASN A 104 0.79 -1.86 21.41
C ASN A 104 2.17 -1.42 20.84
N LYS A 105 2.20 -0.34 20.09
CA LYS A 105 3.40 0.22 19.42
C LYS A 105 3.99 -0.68 18.33
N GLN A 106 3.20 -1.60 17.77
CA GLN A 106 3.62 -2.52 16.72
C GLN A 106 2.66 -2.47 15.54
N LEU A 107 3.20 -2.62 14.33
CA LEU A 107 2.45 -2.89 13.11
C LEU A 107 2.08 -4.36 13.06
N LEU A 108 0.79 -4.65 12.95
CA LEU A 108 0.26 -6.00 12.93
C LEU A 108 -0.45 -6.27 11.60
N VAL A 109 -0.26 -7.48 11.08
CA VAL A 109 -1.07 -8.04 9.99
C VAL A 109 -1.86 -9.24 10.55
N ASN A 110 -3.17 -9.22 10.38
CA ASN A 110 -4.08 -10.23 10.95
C ASN A 110 -3.86 -10.45 12.47
N GLY A 111 -3.59 -9.36 13.20
CA GLY A 111 -3.36 -9.37 14.65
C GLY A 111 -2.02 -9.94 15.09
N GLN A 112 -1.11 -10.24 14.17
CA GLN A 112 0.24 -10.71 14.47
C GLN A 112 1.26 -9.62 14.15
N PRO A 113 2.20 -9.31 15.06
CA PRO A 113 3.32 -8.42 14.76
C PRO A 113 4.16 -8.97 13.61
N ILE A 114 4.61 -8.09 12.73
CA ILE A 114 5.50 -8.45 11.63
C ILE A 114 6.88 -7.83 11.81
N LEU A 115 7.91 -8.49 11.30
CA LEU A 115 9.21 -7.90 11.06
C LEU A 115 9.33 -7.55 9.58
N VAL A 116 9.64 -6.30 9.27
CA VAL A 116 9.89 -5.82 7.91
C VAL A 116 11.33 -6.19 7.54
N LYS A 117 11.47 -7.23 6.74
CA LYS A 117 12.72 -7.65 6.10
C LYS A 117 12.66 -7.16 4.66
N GLY A 118 12.87 -5.86 4.50
CA GLY A 118 12.51 -5.13 3.30
C GLY A 118 13.68 -4.71 2.42
N VAL A 119 13.34 -4.40 1.18
CA VAL A 119 14.21 -3.75 0.20
C VAL A 119 13.50 -2.55 -0.42
N ASN A 120 14.30 -1.55 -0.82
CA ASN A 120 13.85 -0.42 -1.63
C ASN A 120 13.97 -0.79 -3.10
N VAL A 121 12.95 -0.50 -3.91
CA VAL A 121 12.87 -0.92 -5.30
C VAL A 121 12.65 0.27 -6.23
N HIS A 122 13.58 0.46 -7.17
CA HIS A 122 13.41 1.33 -8.32
C HIS A 122 13.05 0.51 -9.57
N GLU A 123 12.13 1.00 -10.40
CA GLU A 123 11.93 0.49 -11.76
C GLU A 123 13.12 0.92 -12.63
N HIS A 124 14.18 0.13 -12.59
CA HIS A 124 15.40 0.41 -13.35
C HIS A 124 16.06 -0.85 -13.87
N ASP A 125 16.28 -0.86 -15.17
CA ASP A 125 16.99 -1.95 -15.88
C ASP A 125 18.20 -1.37 -16.62
N PRO A 126 19.35 -2.03 -16.58
CA PRO A 126 20.58 -1.49 -17.18
C PRO A 126 20.53 -1.34 -18.71
N LEU A 127 19.61 -2.02 -19.38
CA LEU A 127 19.48 -1.99 -20.84
C LEU A 127 18.28 -1.14 -21.30
N THR A 128 17.17 -1.17 -20.55
CA THR A 128 15.90 -0.57 -20.96
C THR A 128 15.51 0.68 -20.16
N GLY A 129 16.32 1.06 -19.15
CA GLY A 129 16.05 2.23 -18.30
C GLY A 129 14.87 1.99 -17.37
N HIS A 130 13.88 2.88 -17.39
CA HIS A 130 12.67 2.77 -16.56
C HIS A 130 11.58 1.83 -17.13
N TYR A 131 11.89 1.07 -18.14
CA TYR A 131 11.01 0.02 -18.64
C TYR A 131 11.47 -1.33 -18.09
N ILE A 132 10.68 -1.87 -17.15
CA ILE A 132 10.96 -3.18 -16.53
C ILE A 132 10.03 -4.23 -17.11
N THR A 133 10.61 -5.34 -17.59
CA THR A 133 9.83 -6.48 -18.07
C THR A 133 9.35 -7.35 -16.91
N GLU A 134 8.28 -8.13 -17.11
CA GLU A 134 7.84 -9.11 -16.11
C GLU A 134 8.94 -10.13 -15.80
N GLU A 135 9.75 -10.53 -16.81
CA GLU A 135 10.89 -11.42 -16.59
C GLU A 135 11.91 -10.85 -15.60
N THR A 136 12.22 -9.54 -15.71
CA THR A 136 13.12 -8.87 -14.77
C THR A 136 12.51 -8.82 -13.37
N MET A 137 11.23 -8.49 -13.24
CA MET A 137 10.53 -8.52 -11.95
C MET A 137 10.55 -9.90 -11.30
N LEU A 138 10.28 -10.95 -12.06
CA LEU A 138 10.28 -12.32 -11.54
C LEU A 138 11.65 -12.77 -11.04
N LYS A 139 12.74 -12.34 -11.67
CA LYS A 139 14.11 -12.57 -11.16
C LYS A 139 14.33 -11.90 -9.80
N ASP A 140 13.89 -10.66 -9.64
CA ASP A 140 13.96 -9.96 -8.36
C ASP A 140 13.15 -10.69 -7.30
N PHE A 141 11.91 -11.06 -7.60
CA PHE A 141 11.03 -11.80 -6.70
C PHE A 141 11.60 -13.14 -6.24
N GLU A 142 12.22 -13.88 -7.17
CA GLU A 142 12.92 -15.15 -6.87
C GLU A 142 14.07 -14.91 -5.88
N LEU A 143 14.90 -13.89 -6.13
CA LEU A 143 16.00 -13.52 -5.25
C LEU A 143 15.51 -13.08 -3.88
N TRP A 144 14.48 -12.25 -3.82
CA TRP A 144 13.90 -11.80 -2.55
C TRP A 144 13.38 -12.96 -1.72
N LYS A 145 12.63 -13.90 -2.33
CA LYS A 145 12.18 -15.11 -1.62
C LYS A 145 13.35 -15.96 -1.14
N LYS A 146 14.37 -16.14 -1.98
CA LYS A 146 15.57 -16.92 -1.61
C LYS A 146 16.29 -16.34 -0.39
N TYR A 147 16.30 -15.02 -0.25
CA TYR A 147 16.97 -14.32 0.87
C TYR A 147 16.00 -13.88 1.98
N ASN A 148 14.79 -14.44 2.04
CA ASN A 148 13.78 -14.16 3.07
C ASN A 148 13.37 -12.67 3.16
N VAL A 149 13.45 -11.92 2.07
CA VAL A 149 12.81 -10.62 1.98
C VAL A 149 11.30 -10.84 1.94
N ASN A 150 10.57 -10.09 2.74
CA ASN A 150 9.11 -10.17 2.82
C ASN A 150 8.39 -8.86 2.51
N THR A 151 9.15 -7.77 2.35
CA THR A 151 8.59 -6.42 2.17
C THR A 151 9.34 -5.67 1.07
N VAL A 152 8.62 -4.89 0.30
CA VAL A 152 9.19 -3.97 -0.69
C VAL A 152 8.64 -2.56 -0.46
N ARG A 153 9.49 -1.55 -0.53
CA ARG A 153 9.09 -0.15 -0.60
C ARG A 153 9.28 0.34 -2.03
N THR A 154 8.22 0.88 -2.61
CA THR A 154 8.23 1.39 -3.99
C THR A 154 8.88 2.77 -4.04
N CYS A 155 10.19 2.83 -3.82
CA CYS A 155 10.93 4.08 -3.79
C CYS A 155 11.20 4.60 -5.21
N HIS A 156 10.95 5.83 -5.55
CA HIS A 156 10.19 6.84 -4.81
C HIS A 156 8.98 7.23 -5.64
N TYR A 157 8.25 6.23 -6.11
CA TYR A 157 7.07 6.35 -6.99
C TYR A 157 6.32 5.02 -7.09
N PRO A 158 5.01 5.05 -7.38
CA PRO A 158 4.25 3.83 -7.61
C PRO A 158 4.80 3.06 -8.82
N GLN A 159 4.92 1.75 -8.66
CA GLN A 159 5.41 0.84 -9.68
C GLN A 159 4.33 0.54 -10.74
N GLN A 160 4.69 -0.19 -11.80
CA GLN A 160 3.72 -0.66 -12.78
C GLN A 160 2.71 -1.64 -12.17
N LYS A 161 1.49 -1.69 -12.71
CA LYS A 161 0.38 -2.48 -12.15
C LYS A 161 0.74 -3.94 -11.90
N ARG A 162 1.45 -4.59 -12.85
CA ARG A 162 1.83 -6.00 -12.74
C ARG A 162 2.72 -6.29 -11.54
N PHE A 163 3.53 -5.33 -11.09
CA PHE A 163 4.34 -5.45 -9.89
C PHE A 163 3.50 -5.75 -8.63
N TYR A 164 2.41 -5.02 -8.45
CA TYR A 164 1.51 -5.22 -7.29
C TYR A 164 0.76 -6.54 -7.38
N GLU A 165 0.31 -6.93 -8.59
CA GLU A 165 -0.29 -8.25 -8.82
C GLU A 165 0.67 -9.38 -8.43
N LEU A 166 1.96 -9.26 -8.79
CA LEU A 166 3.00 -10.20 -8.37
C LEU A 166 3.24 -10.16 -6.87
N CYS A 167 3.24 -8.98 -6.22
CA CYS A 167 3.33 -8.89 -4.77
C CYS A 167 2.15 -9.60 -4.08
N ASP A 168 0.94 -9.48 -4.62
CA ASP A 168 -0.24 -10.18 -4.12
C ASP A 168 -0.10 -11.71 -4.27
N GLU A 169 0.39 -12.18 -5.42
CA GLU A 169 0.53 -13.60 -5.78
C GLU A 169 1.67 -14.29 -5.04
N TYR A 170 2.84 -13.64 -5.00
CA TYR A 170 4.05 -14.21 -4.38
C TYR A 170 4.12 -13.97 -2.87
N GLY A 171 3.30 -13.09 -2.34
CA GLY A 171 3.27 -12.76 -0.93
C GLY A 171 4.44 -11.85 -0.52
N PHE A 172 4.35 -10.58 -0.88
CA PHE A 172 5.21 -9.51 -0.35
C PHE A 172 4.35 -8.42 0.26
N TYR A 173 4.72 -7.94 1.42
CA TYR A 173 4.17 -6.69 1.95
C TYR A 173 4.70 -5.53 1.12
N VAL A 174 3.84 -4.55 0.85
CA VAL A 174 4.21 -3.36 0.09
C VAL A 174 4.01 -2.11 0.94
N ILE A 175 5.04 -1.28 0.99
CA ILE A 175 4.97 0.11 1.39
C ILE A 175 4.89 0.91 0.10
N ASP A 176 3.69 1.35 -0.27
CA ASP A 176 3.44 2.04 -1.53
C ASP A 176 3.66 3.53 -1.39
N GLU A 177 4.53 4.11 -2.22
CA GLU A 177 5.01 5.47 -2.05
C GLU A 177 4.58 6.39 -3.20
N ALA A 178 4.02 7.54 -2.82
CA ALA A 178 3.66 8.57 -3.77
C ALA A 178 4.91 9.19 -4.43
N ASN A 179 4.81 9.51 -5.73
CA ASN A 179 5.91 10.11 -6.49
C ASN A 179 6.13 11.58 -6.14
N ILE A 180 6.45 11.82 -4.87
CA ILE A 180 6.79 13.14 -4.31
C ILE A 180 8.21 13.05 -3.76
N GLU A 181 9.14 13.65 -4.50
CA GLU A 181 10.55 13.74 -4.17
C GLU A 181 11.01 15.16 -4.51
N SER A 182 11.63 15.86 -3.58
CA SER A 182 12.16 17.21 -3.81
C SER A 182 13.38 17.54 -2.97
N HIS A 183 14.26 16.57 -2.74
CA HIS A 183 15.47 16.68 -1.93
C HIS A 183 16.31 17.92 -2.26
N GLY A 184 16.54 18.17 -3.55
CA GLY A 184 17.32 19.33 -4.02
C GLY A 184 16.73 20.72 -3.68
N MET A 185 15.44 20.76 -3.25
CA MET A 185 14.77 22.01 -2.83
C MET A 185 14.90 22.28 -1.33
N GLY A 186 15.57 21.39 -0.57
CA GLY A 186 15.76 21.49 0.87
C GLY A 186 14.52 21.19 1.70
N TYR A 187 14.65 21.37 3.01
CA TYR A 187 13.66 20.93 4.01
C TYR A 187 13.19 22.07 4.92
N SER A 188 13.17 23.30 4.42
CA SER A 188 12.78 24.48 5.22
C SER A 188 11.33 24.37 5.69
N LEU A 189 11.11 24.53 7.00
CA LEU A 189 9.78 24.61 7.59
C LEU A 189 9.13 25.99 7.47
N GLN A 190 9.81 26.99 6.89
CA GLN A 190 9.19 28.26 6.58
C GLN A 190 8.21 28.09 5.42
N THR A 191 7.05 28.74 5.50
CA THR A 191 6.05 28.72 4.43
C THR A 191 6.68 29.18 3.10
N GLY A 192 6.58 28.34 2.07
CA GLY A 192 7.21 28.57 0.78
C GLY A 192 8.70 28.21 0.71
N GLY A 193 9.32 27.79 1.80
CA GLY A 193 10.75 27.44 1.88
C GLY A 193 11.13 26.06 1.35
N SER A 194 10.15 25.19 1.15
CA SER A 194 10.27 23.91 0.46
C SER A 194 8.99 23.65 -0.32
N LEU A 195 9.00 22.72 -1.28
CA LEU A 195 7.78 22.38 -2.03
C LEU A 195 6.73 21.75 -1.10
N GLY A 196 7.14 20.93 -0.14
CA GLY A 196 6.26 20.30 0.85
C GLY A 196 5.57 21.28 1.80
N ASN A 197 6.12 22.51 1.95
CA ASN A 197 5.54 23.55 2.80
C ASN A 197 5.12 24.80 2.00
N ASN A 198 4.83 24.65 0.73
CA ASN A 198 4.33 25.73 -0.12
C ASN A 198 2.90 25.43 -0.57
N PRO A 199 1.88 26.21 -0.10
CA PRO A 199 0.48 25.95 -0.43
C PRO A 199 0.17 25.90 -1.93
N LEU A 200 0.97 26.53 -2.79
CA LEU A 200 0.81 26.48 -4.24
C LEU A 200 1.00 25.06 -4.81
N TYR A 201 1.76 24.21 -4.12
CA TYR A 201 2.02 22.83 -4.54
C TYR A 201 1.03 21.80 -3.93
N LEU A 202 0.11 22.21 -3.07
CA LEU A 202 -0.87 21.31 -2.48
C LEU A 202 -1.69 20.53 -3.53
N PRO A 203 -2.22 21.16 -4.60
CA PRO A 203 -2.95 20.41 -5.63
C PRO A 203 -2.12 19.29 -6.24
N ALA A 204 -0.83 19.54 -6.54
CA ALA A 204 0.06 18.54 -7.12
C ALA A 204 0.39 17.40 -6.15
N HIS A 205 0.56 17.69 -4.85
CA HIS A 205 0.77 16.65 -3.82
C HIS A 205 -0.47 15.77 -3.65
N LEU A 206 -1.65 16.39 -3.57
CA LEU A 206 -2.92 15.65 -3.46
C LEU A 206 -3.23 14.81 -4.69
N ASP A 207 -2.97 15.32 -5.89
CA ASP A 207 -3.21 14.64 -7.15
C ASP A 207 -2.40 13.34 -7.23
N ARG A 208 -1.07 13.44 -7.04
CA ARG A 208 -0.16 12.28 -7.02
C ARG A 208 -0.57 11.22 -5.99
N LEU A 209 -0.90 11.66 -4.77
CA LEU A 209 -1.33 10.74 -3.72
C LEU A 209 -2.67 10.07 -4.04
N LYS A 210 -3.64 10.84 -4.56
CA LYS A 210 -4.95 10.34 -4.96
C LYS A 210 -4.85 9.31 -6.06
N ASP A 211 -4.06 9.59 -7.10
CA ASP A 211 -3.87 8.68 -8.23
C ASP A 211 -3.28 7.35 -7.77
N MET A 212 -2.25 7.37 -6.93
CA MET A 212 -1.68 6.17 -6.32
C MET A 212 -2.74 5.39 -5.55
N VAL A 213 -3.40 6.03 -4.60
CA VAL A 213 -4.35 5.35 -3.70
C VAL A 213 -5.56 4.80 -4.47
N GLU A 214 -6.14 5.57 -5.38
CA GLU A 214 -7.31 5.12 -6.15
C GLU A 214 -6.98 3.97 -7.11
N ARG A 215 -5.77 3.95 -7.66
CA ARG A 215 -5.29 2.86 -8.51
C ARG A 215 -5.03 1.59 -7.71
N ASP A 216 -4.36 1.71 -6.56
CA ASP A 216 -3.70 0.57 -5.90
C ASP A 216 -4.43 0.06 -4.64
N LYS A 217 -5.45 0.77 -4.15
CA LYS A 217 -6.17 0.45 -2.89
C LYS A 217 -6.71 -0.98 -2.76
N ASN A 218 -6.93 -1.68 -3.87
CA ASN A 218 -7.50 -3.02 -3.86
C ASN A 218 -6.46 -4.15 -3.73
N HIS A 219 -5.16 -3.83 -3.74
CA HIS A 219 -4.10 -4.81 -3.56
C HIS A 219 -3.95 -5.19 -2.07
N PRO A 220 -4.11 -6.47 -1.69
CA PRO A 220 -3.93 -6.89 -0.30
C PRO A 220 -2.49 -6.79 0.17
N SER A 221 -1.52 -6.85 -0.73
CA SER A 221 -0.08 -6.69 -0.42
C SER A 221 0.27 -5.33 0.17
N ILE A 222 -0.44 -4.26 -0.23
CA ILE A 222 -0.18 -2.92 0.30
C ILE A 222 -0.66 -2.84 1.75
N ILE A 223 0.29 -2.73 2.68
CA ILE A 223 0.01 -2.66 4.12
C ILE A 223 0.28 -1.27 4.71
N THR A 224 1.00 -0.41 4.00
CA THR A 224 1.34 0.95 4.44
C THR A 224 1.37 1.87 3.23
N TRP A 225 0.82 3.08 3.39
CA TRP A 225 0.96 4.16 2.44
C TRP A 225 2.12 5.08 2.85
N SER A 226 2.94 5.49 1.90
CA SER A 226 4.01 6.46 2.10
C SER A 226 3.71 7.75 1.34
N LEU A 227 3.78 8.89 2.02
CA LEU A 227 3.42 10.19 1.43
C LEU A 227 4.45 10.72 0.42
N GLY A 228 5.64 10.15 0.39
CA GLY A 228 6.73 10.57 -0.48
C GLY A 228 8.08 10.40 0.17
N ASN A 229 9.10 10.98 -0.44
CA ASN A 229 10.48 10.87 -0.03
C ASN A 229 11.17 12.24 -0.03
N GLU A 230 11.96 12.52 1.00
CA GLU A 230 12.91 13.64 1.08
C GLU A 230 12.42 14.99 0.52
N ALA A 231 11.18 15.35 0.81
CA ALA A 231 10.54 16.55 0.27
C ALA A 231 10.24 17.63 1.34
N GLY A 232 10.90 17.54 2.50
CA GLY A 232 10.60 18.37 3.66
C GLY A 232 9.29 17.97 4.33
N ASN A 233 8.84 18.75 5.32
CA ASN A 233 7.54 18.57 5.95
C ASN A 233 6.77 19.89 5.94
N GLY A 234 5.49 19.87 6.22
CA GLY A 234 4.67 21.06 6.34
C GLY A 234 3.29 20.92 5.69
N TYR A 235 2.74 22.05 5.29
CA TYR A 235 1.33 22.16 4.91
C TYR A 235 0.84 21.10 3.90
N CYS A 236 1.59 20.87 2.82
CA CYS A 236 1.18 19.89 1.81
C CYS A 236 1.12 18.46 2.38
N PHE A 237 2.08 18.08 3.22
CA PHE A 237 2.12 16.75 3.85
C PHE A 237 1.10 16.60 4.97
N TYR A 238 0.74 17.68 5.69
CA TYR A 238 -0.35 17.66 6.65
C TYR A 238 -1.70 17.39 5.97
N GLU A 239 -1.99 18.10 4.89
CA GLU A 239 -3.24 17.95 4.14
C GLU A 239 -3.33 16.58 3.43
N THR A 240 -2.22 16.08 2.87
CA THR A 240 -2.18 14.75 2.24
C THR A 240 -2.36 13.63 3.26
N TYR A 241 -1.76 13.75 4.46
CA TYR A 241 -1.99 12.81 5.56
C TYR A 241 -3.46 12.78 5.98
N LEU A 242 -4.06 13.95 6.23
CA LEU A 242 -5.46 14.05 6.64
C LEU A 242 -6.41 13.48 5.59
N TRP A 243 -6.18 13.79 4.31
CA TRP A 243 -6.95 13.24 3.22
C TRP A 243 -6.86 11.71 3.20
N LEU A 244 -5.66 11.16 3.31
CA LEU A 244 -5.43 9.72 3.25
C LEU A 244 -6.06 8.98 4.42
N LYS A 245 -5.95 9.50 5.65
CA LYS A 245 -6.60 8.93 6.84
C LYS A 245 -8.13 8.92 6.72
N GLN A 246 -8.71 9.90 6.06
CA GLN A 246 -10.14 9.94 5.76
C GLN A 246 -10.52 8.95 4.64
N ARG A 247 -9.69 8.86 3.58
CA ARG A 247 -9.97 8.05 2.40
C ARG A 247 -9.77 6.55 2.65
N ASP A 248 -8.70 6.18 3.32
CA ASP A 248 -8.37 4.80 3.67
C ASP A 248 -7.92 4.66 5.13
N PRO A 249 -8.86 4.53 6.07
CA PRO A 249 -8.53 4.32 7.48
C PRO A 249 -8.03 2.90 7.79
N SER A 250 -8.00 2.01 6.81
CA SER A 250 -7.65 0.59 6.99
C SER A 250 -6.15 0.31 6.99
N ARG A 251 -5.34 1.29 6.61
CA ARG A 251 -3.88 1.18 6.54
C ARG A 251 -3.20 2.34 7.28
N PRO A 252 -2.06 2.10 7.93
CA PRO A 252 -1.21 3.17 8.44
C PRO A 252 -0.56 3.97 7.32
N VAL A 253 -0.17 5.17 7.66
CA VAL A 253 0.53 6.12 6.80
C VAL A 253 1.90 6.39 7.38
N GLN A 254 2.94 6.37 6.55
CA GLN A 254 4.28 6.78 6.94
C GLN A 254 4.79 7.96 6.13
N TYR A 255 5.65 8.77 6.73
CA TYR A 255 6.45 9.79 6.06
C TYR A 255 7.70 10.10 6.86
N GLU A 256 8.89 9.96 6.26
CA GLU A 256 10.17 10.03 6.97
C GLU A 256 10.48 11.44 7.48
N ARG A 257 10.16 12.51 6.70
CA ARG A 257 10.36 13.90 7.12
C ARG A 257 9.34 14.39 8.15
N ALA A 258 8.33 13.59 8.47
CA ALA A 258 7.50 13.86 9.63
C ALA A 258 8.21 13.52 10.95
N GLU A 259 9.28 12.72 10.92
CA GLU A 259 10.06 12.35 12.10
C GLU A 259 9.15 11.92 13.27
N HIS A 260 9.00 12.76 14.28
CA HIS A 260 8.12 12.55 15.44
C HIS A 260 6.84 13.38 15.39
N GLU A 261 6.59 14.12 14.32
CA GLU A 261 5.37 14.89 14.13
C GLU A 261 4.14 13.99 14.01
N TRP A 262 2.96 14.60 14.07
CA TRP A 262 1.69 13.88 14.10
C TRP A 262 1.26 13.27 12.76
N ASN A 263 1.82 13.72 11.64
CA ASN A 263 1.45 13.31 10.29
C ASN A 263 2.20 12.06 9.80
N THR A 264 2.49 11.15 10.69
CA THR A 264 2.98 9.79 10.41
C THR A 264 2.54 8.83 11.51
N ASP A 265 2.06 7.66 11.13
CA ASP A 265 1.68 6.60 12.08
C ASP A 265 2.87 5.72 12.48
N ILE A 266 3.93 5.72 11.66
CA ILE A 266 5.15 4.94 11.83
C ILE A 266 6.33 5.91 11.86
N VAL A 267 7.22 5.76 12.81
CA VAL A 267 8.50 6.48 12.81
C VAL A 267 9.43 5.74 11.85
N CYS A 268 9.80 6.37 10.74
CA CYS A 268 10.52 5.72 9.64
C CYS A 268 11.78 6.50 9.23
N PRO A 269 12.80 6.59 10.13
CA PRO A 269 14.00 7.36 9.85
C PRO A 269 14.87 6.71 8.79
N MET A 270 15.68 7.57 8.13
CA MET A 270 16.74 7.15 7.22
C MET A 270 18.09 7.13 7.93
N TYR A 271 18.89 6.10 7.68
CA TYR A 271 20.31 6.01 8.05
C TYR A 271 20.64 6.30 9.51
N ILE A 272 19.67 6.20 10.40
CA ILE A 272 19.90 6.30 11.85
C ILE A 272 20.77 5.12 12.31
N SER A 273 21.73 5.37 13.18
CA SER A 273 22.65 4.33 13.66
C SER A 273 21.97 3.28 14.55
N PRO A 274 22.56 2.09 14.74
CA PRO A 274 22.08 1.09 15.71
C PRO A 274 21.83 1.68 17.10
N LYS A 275 22.75 2.50 17.62
CA LYS A 275 22.56 3.22 18.89
C LYS A 275 21.36 4.18 18.87
N GLY A 276 21.07 4.78 17.72
CA GLY A 276 19.94 5.68 17.57
C GLY A 276 18.60 4.95 17.65
N ILE A 277 18.46 3.79 17.01
CA ILE A 277 17.23 2.98 17.12
C ILE A 277 17.06 2.41 18.53
N GLU A 278 18.15 2.01 19.21
CA GLU A 278 18.10 1.58 20.60
C GLU A 278 17.67 2.73 21.53
N ALA A 279 18.18 3.93 21.32
CA ALA A 279 17.77 5.10 22.09
C ALA A 279 16.28 5.40 21.91
N TYR A 280 15.74 5.23 20.71
CA TYR A 280 14.31 5.33 20.48
C TYR A 280 13.53 4.27 21.27
N ALA A 281 13.97 3.02 21.23
CA ALA A 281 13.30 1.92 21.93
C ALA A 281 13.28 2.10 23.45
N LEU A 282 14.34 2.66 24.01
CA LEU A 282 14.49 2.93 25.45
C LEU A 282 13.75 4.20 25.91
N ASN A 283 13.34 5.05 25.00
CA ASN A 283 12.62 6.28 25.34
C ASN A 283 11.17 5.97 25.77
N PRO A 284 10.78 6.24 27.03
CA PRO A 284 9.42 5.95 27.52
C PRO A 284 8.32 6.72 26.79
N LYS A 285 8.68 7.80 26.09
CA LYS A 285 7.75 8.59 25.28
C LYS A 285 7.49 7.99 23.91
N SER A 286 8.28 7.02 23.45
CA SER A 286 8.05 6.34 22.17
C SER A 286 6.76 5.55 22.26
N HIS A 287 5.83 5.82 21.33
CA HIS A 287 4.48 5.25 21.33
C HIS A 287 4.07 4.70 19.96
N ARG A 288 4.92 4.77 18.96
CA ARG A 288 4.73 4.28 17.60
C ARG A 288 5.76 3.21 17.24
N PRO A 289 5.48 2.31 16.30
CA PRO A 289 6.51 1.43 15.76
C PRO A 289 7.59 2.24 15.05
N LEU A 290 8.84 1.75 15.08
CA LEU A 290 9.92 2.25 14.27
C LEU A 290 10.25 1.21 13.19
N ILE A 291 10.18 1.63 11.93
CA ILE A 291 10.50 0.83 10.74
C ILE A 291 11.41 1.70 9.87
N LEU A 292 12.64 1.28 9.67
CA LEU A 292 13.61 2.04 8.88
C LEU A 292 13.16 2.08 7.41
N CYS A 293 12.87 3.26 6.87
CA CYS A 293 12.54 3.32 5.44
C CYS A 293 13.78 3.19 4.56
N GLU A 294 14.96 3.57 5.08
CA GLU A 294 16.24 3.37 4.43
C GLU A 294 17.34 3.11 5.46
N TYR A 295 18.11 2.04 5.28
CA TYR A 295 19.29 1.74 6.08
C TYR A 295 20.24 0.84 5.30
N ALA A 296 21.48 0.67 5.81
CA ALA A 296 22.46 -0.27 5.26
C ALA A 296 22.69 -0.12 3.74
N HIS A 297 22.67 1.13 3.22
CA HIS A 297 22.91 1.40 1.82
C HIS A 297 24.28 0.91 1.36
N ALA A 298 24.31 0.02 0.37
CA ALA A 298 25.53 -0.54 -0.17
C ALA A 298 26.03 0.30 -1.36
N MET A 299 26.85 1.31 -1.07
CA MET A 299 27.56 2.08 -2.09
C MET A 299 29.06 1.71 -2.04
N GLY A 300 29.54 1.05 -3.07
CA GLY A 300 30.91 0.54 -3.08
C GLY A 300 31.11 -0.51 -1.97
N ASN A 301 32.10 -0.31 -1.13
CA ASN A 301 32.45 -1.23 -0.03
C ASN A 301 31.97 -0.72 1.33
N SER A 302 30.74 -0.24 1.41
CA SER A 302 30.22 0.51 2.57
C SER A 302 29.20 -0.25 3.43
N LEU A 303 28.77 -1.45 3.06
CA LEU A 303 27.81 -2.23 3.83
C LEU A 303 28.46 -2.80 5.10
N GLY A 304 28.20 -2.16 6.23
CA GLY A 304 28.67 -2.59 7.55
C GLY A 304 27.56 -2.57 8.59
N ASN A 305 27.82 -3.21 9.74
CA ASN A 305 26.97 -3.20 10.93
C ASN A 305 25.55 -3.73 10.72
N PHE A 306 25.29 -4.50 9.65
CA PHE A 306 23.95 -5.03 9.37
C PHE A 306 23.44 -5.91 10.52
N GLN A 307 24.29 -6.77 11.05
CA GLN A 307 23.98 -7.61 12.21
C GLN A 307 23.67 -6.78 13.46
N ASP A 308 24.41 -5.69 13.69
CA ASP A 308 24.20 -4.81 14.86
C ASP A 308 22.81 -4.16 14.87
N TYR A 309 22.25 -3.86 13.68
CA TYR A 309 20.85 -3.41 13.57
C TYR A 309 19.89 -4.51 14.00
N TRP A 310 20.07 -5.72 13.50
CA TRP A 310 19.13 -6.81 13.75
C TRP A 310 19.21 -7.34 15.19
N ASP A 311 20.39 -7.34 15.82
CA ASP A 311 20.54 -7.67 17.23
C ASP A 311 19.71 -6.72 18.14
N ILE A 312 19.56 -5.45 17.73
CA ILE A 312 18.77 -4.47 18.44
C ILE A 312 17.30 -4.56 18.05
N ILE A 313 16.99 -4.73 16.77
CA ILE A 313 15.61 -4.87 16.29
C ILE A 313 14.91 -6.06 16.96
N GLU A 314 15.56 -7.20 17.05
CA GLU A 314 15.01 -8.40 17.67
C GLU A 314 14.85 -8.30 19.19
N LYS A 315 15.52 -7.33 19.82
CA LYS A 315 15.49 -7.12 21.28
C LYS A 315 14.27 -6.30 21.74
N TYR A 316 13.73 -5.45 20.90
CA TYR A 316 12.68 -4.50 21.28
C TYR A 316 11.48 -4.56 20.34
N ASP A 317 10.33 -4.93 20.86
CA ASP A 317 9.09 -5.17 20.10
C ASP A 317 8.63 -4.03 19.20
N LEU A 318 8.91 -2.77 19.57
CA LEU A 318 8.52 -1.60 18.76
C LEU A 318 9.48 -1.32 17.59
N LEU A 319 10.61 -2.00 17.52
CA LEU A 319 11.53 -1.96 16.39
C LEU A 319 11.17 -3.10 15.44
N GLN A 320 10.70 -2.78 14.25
CA GLN A 320 10.15 -3.80 13.35
C GLN A 320 10.89 -3.93 12.01
N GLY A 321 12.20 -3.67 12.01
CA GLY A 321 13.03 -3.86 10.82
C GLY A 321 13.07 -2.63 9.90
N GLY A 322 13.16 -2.87 8.60
CA GLY A 322 13.25 -1.80 7.61
C GLY A 322 13.55 -2.28 6.19
N CYS A 323 13.73 -1.32 5.28
CA CYS A 323 14.04 -1.53 3.87
C CYS A 323 15.48 -1.07 3.57
N ILE A 324 16.29 -1.97 2.98
CA ILE A 324 17.66 -1.68 2.55
C ILE A 324 17.63 -0.81 1.31
#